data_d59aa87dd98f71f515aea1be577676d3
#
_entry.id   d59aa87dd98f71f515aea1be577676d3
#
_cell.length_a   1.000
_cell.length_b   1.000
_cell.length_c   1.000
_cell.angle_alpha   90.00
_cell.angle_beta   90.00
_cell.angle_gamma   90.00
#
_symmetry.space_group_name_H-M   'P 1'
#
loop_
_entity.id
_entity.type
_entity.pdbx_description
1 polymer ?
#
loop_
_entity_poly.entity_id
_entity_poly.type
_entity_poly.pdbx_seq_one_letter_code
_entity_poly.pdbx_strand_id
1 'polypeptide(L)'
;DESYRFGLNAFKVLGGSFAMARYIAKQTGKDVSELPYNVLTSDELRNEFGQATFFTATDGNHGRGVAWAANKLGQKSVVLMPKGSTQTRLNNILKEGAKATIEEENYDECVRMANAMAEKTENGVMVQDTAWDGYEEIPAWIMQGYGTMANEADDQLHEAGCERPTHVFIQAGVGSLAGAVQGFFANRYPENPPKVVVVEAAPAACLYKGACAKDGAIRIVDGDMVTIMAGLACGEPNTISWDILKNHVDTFIATPDWVAAKGMRMLAAPFKGDQPVTSGESGAAPFGTLACIMTMDEYKPLREHLGLDENSKVLLFSTEGDTDPDRYKSIVWDGNER
;
A
#
# COMPACT_ATOMS: atom_id res chain seq x y z
N ASP A 1 11.15 -2.65 -7.38
CA ASP A 1 11.47 -2.48 -5.94
C ASP A 1 11.22 -1.03 -5.52
N GLU A 2 10.34 -0.84 -4.53
CA GLU A 2 9.93 0.47 -4.01
C GLU A 2 10.47 0.75 -2.59
N SER A 3 11.28 -0.14 -2.04
CA SER A 3 11.79 -0.01 -0.67
C SER A 3 12.72 1.19 -0.45
N TYR A 4 13.34 1.70 -1.51
CA TYR A 4 14.30 2.82 -1.43
C TYR A 4 13.65 4.21 -1.33
N ARG A 5 12.33 4.35 -1.48
CA ARG A 5 11.63 5.66 -1.51
C ARG A 5 11.97 6.52 -0.30
N PHE A 6 12.63 7.65 -0.56
CA PHE A 6 13.07 8.65 0.42
C PHE A 6 13.83 8.08 1.64
N GLY A 7 14.38 6.86 1.53
CA GLY A 7 15.05 6.17 2.63
C GLY A 7 14.10 5.63 3.70
N LEU A 8 12.80 5.51 3.40
CA LEU A 8 11.78 5.05 4.36
C LEU A 8 11.51 3.55 4.30
N ASN A 9 12.19 2.84 3.41
CA ASN A 9 12.06 1.39 3.24
C ASN A 9 10.63 0.92 2.88
N ALA A 10 9.79 1.82 2.32
CA ALA A 10 8.42 1.53 1.88
C ALA A 10 7.88 2.62 0.95
N PHE A 11 6.86 2.28 0.15
CA PHE A 11 6.26 3.14 -0.88
C PHE A 11 5.23 4.16 -0.38
N LYS A 12 4.61 3.93 0.76
CA LYS A 12 3.39 4.66 1.20
C LYS A 12 3.56 6.16 1.38
N VAL A 13 4.80 6.62 1.53
CA VAL A 13 5.13 8.05 1.53
C VAL A 13 4.70 8.78 0.26
N LEU A 14 4.68 8.11 -0.90
CA LEU A 14 4.24 8.70 -2.16
C LEU A 14 2.80 9.23 -2.08
N GLY A 15 1.89 8.44 -1.52
CA GLY A 15 0.49 8.85 -1.33
C GLY A 15 0.34 9.92 -0.26
N GLY A 16 0.93 9.70 0.92
CA GLY A 16 0.83 10.64 2.04
C GLY A 16 1.38 12.03 1.72
N SER A 17 2.57 12.10 1.12
CA SER A 17 3.19 13.37 0.77
C SER A 17 2.42 14.12 -0.33
N PHE A 18 1.94 13.42 -1.35
CA PHE A 18 1.13 14.03 -2.42
C PHE A 18 -0.20 14.56 -1.89
N ALA A 19 -0.91 13.78 -1.07
CA ALA A 19 -2.18 14.22 -0.48
C ALA A 19 -2.01 15.46 0.41
N MET A 20 -0.94 15.50 1.22
CA MET A 20 -0.64 16.67 2.05
C MET A 20 -0.29 17.91 1.20
N ALA A 21 0.46 17.74 0.11
CA ALA A 21 0.74 18.82 -0.84
C ALA A 21 -0.55 19.35 -1.49
N ARG A 22 -1.43 18.44 -1.94
CA ARG A 22 -2.76 18.79 -2.47
C ARG A 22 -3.63 19.53 -1.46
N TYR A 23 -3.61 19.08 -0.21
CA TYR A 23 -4.35 19.74 0.87
C TYR A 23 -3.84 21.17 1.10
N ILE A 24 -2.52 21.37 1.20
CA ILE A 24 -1.91 22.70 1.36
C ILE A 24 -2.24 23.60 0.15
N ALA A 25 -2.12 23.07 -1.07
CA ALA A 25 -2.48 23.76 -2.30
C ALA A 25 -3.92 24.28 -2.27
N LYS A 26 -4.86 23.41 -1.90
CA LYS A 26 -6.29 23.74 -1.76
C LYS A 26 -6.52 24.84 -0.72
N GLN A 27 -5.89 24.75 0.46
CA GLN A 27 -6.06 25.74 1.53
C GLN A 27 -5.45 27.12 1.18
N THR A 28 -4.38 27.15 0.40
CA THR A 28 -3.71 28.37 -0.03
C THR A 28 -4.20 28.90 -1.39
N GLY A 29 -5.18 28.21 -2.02
CA GLY A 29 -5.75 28.58 -3.31
C GLY A 29 -4.76 28.48 -4.47
N LYS A 30 -3.71 27.66 -4.36
CA LYS A 30 -2.68 27.44 -5.38
C LYS A 30 -2.93 26.12 -6.14
N ASP A 31 -2.41 26.02 -7.37
CA ASP A 31 -2.33 24.74 -8.05
C ASP A 31 -1.15 23.94 -7.50
N VAL A 32 -1.31 22.60 -7.38
CA VAL A 32 -0.24 21.73 -6.85
C VAL A 32 1.02 21.77 -7.73
N SER A 33 0.88 22.02 -9.02
CA SER A 33 2.02 22.18 -9.97
C SER A 33 2.88 23.42 -9.68
N GLU A 34 2.34 24.40 -8.96
CA GLU A 34 3.06 25.59 -8.51
C GLU A 34 3.82 25.37 -7.21
N LEU A 35 3.67 24.21 -6.59
CA LEU A 35 4.23 23.85 -5.29
C LEU A 35 5.30 22.73 -5.39
N PRO A 36 6.40 22.94 -6.14
CA PRO A 36 7.51 21.99 -6.11
C PRO A 36 8.10 21.90 -4.68
N TYR A 37 8.89 20.85 -4.41
CA TYR A 37 9.38 20.52 -3.07
C TYR A 37 10.03 21.72 -2.34
N ASN A 38 10.85 22.51 -3.01
CA ASN A 38 11.49 23.69 -2.42
C ASN A 38 10.50 24.80 -2.04
N VAL A 39 9.36 24.92 -2.72
CA VAL A 39 8.27 25.83 -2.35
C VAL A 39 7.45 25.25 -1.21
N LEU A 40 7.07 23.97 -1.29
CA LEU A 40 6.32 23.28 -0.25
C LEU A 40 7.02 23.32 1.13
N THR A 41 8.34 23.32 1.14
CA THR A 41 9.15 23.33 2.37
C THR A 41 9.66 24.72 2.76
N SER A 42 9.24 25.79 2.03
CA SER A 42 9.67 27.16 2.32
C SER A 42 8.99 27.75 3.57
N ASP A 43 9.67 28.70 4.21
CA ASP A 43 9.12 29.42 5.35
C ASP A 43 7.97 30.35 4.93
N GLU A 44 7.99 30.86 3.69
CA GLU A 44 6.92 31.68 3.14
C GLU A 44 5.61 30.89 3.09
N LEU A 45 5.62 29.68 2.53
CA LEU A 45 4.43 28.85 2.45
C LEU A 45 3.96 28.37 3.82
N ARG A 46 4.88 28.05 4.74
CA ARG A 46 4.55 27.72 6.14
C ARG A 46 3.84 28.87 6.84
N ASN A 47 4.30 30.11 6.67
CA ASN A 47 3.69 31.28 7.26
C ASN A 47 2.31 31.58 6.65
N GLU A 48 2.13 31.35 5.35
CA GLU A 48 0.86 31.51 4.64
C GLU A 48 -0.17 30.45 5.06
N PHE A 49 0.23 29.19 5.07
CA PHE A 49 -0.64 28.05 5.41
C PHE A 49 -0.96 27.97 6.92
N GLY A 50 0.04 28.27 7.76
CA GLY A 50 -0.05 28.13 9.20
C GLY A 50 0.29 26.74 9.71
N GLN A 51 -0.20 26.41 10.92
CA GLN A 51 0.08 25.15 11.61
C GLN A 51 -1.13 24.22 11.55
N ALA A 52 -0.97 23.05 10.97
CA ALA A 52 -1.91 21.93 11.03
C ALA A 52 -1.36 20.76 11.85
N THR A 53 -2.25 19.87 12.27
CA THR A 53 -1.89 18.57 12.84
C THR A 53 -2.53 17.48 11.98
N PHE A 54 -1.70 16.66 11.34
CA PHE A 54 -2.14 15.55 10.51
C PHE A 54 -2.29 14.28 11.34
N PHE A 55 -3.44 13.64 11.24
CA PHE A 55 -3.80 12.41 11.97
C PHE A 55 -3.87 11.23 11.01
N THR A 56 -3.44 10.07 11.48
CA THR A 56 -3.61 8.81 10.74
C THR A 56 -3.56 7.61 11.67
N ALA A 57 -4.08 6.47 11.21
CA ALA A 57 -3.86 5.15 11.79
C ALA A 57 -3.04 4.28 10.82
N THR A 58 -2.22 3.35 11.35
CA THR A 58 -1.28 2.60 10.54
C THR A 58 -0.75 1.35 11.23
N ASP A 59 -0.42 0.35 10.44
CA ASP A 59 0.44 -0.78 10.83
C ASP A 59 1.94 -0.41 10.89
N GLY A 60 2.32 0.76 10.28
CA GLY A 60 3.70 1.26 10.25
C GLY A 60 4.02 2.16 9.06
N ASN A 61 3.94 1.65 7.84
CA ASN A 61 4.46 2.31 6.64
C ASN A 61 3.72 3.60 6.25
N HIS A 62 2.39 3.60 6.30
CA HIS A 62 1.60 4.79 5.98
C HIS A 62 1.85 5.90 7.01
N GLY A 63 1.76 5.57 8.28
CA GLY A 63 2.02 6.54 9.37
C GLY A 63 3.45 7.09 9.35
N ARG A 64 4.44 6.25 9.02
CA ARG A 64 5.82 6.73 8.84
C ARG A 64 5.92 7.72 7.68
N GLY A 65 5.25 7.43 6.54
CA GLY A 65 5.20 8.32 5.39
C GLY A 65 4.52 9.66 5.71
N VAL A 66 3.39 9.64 6.43
CA VAL A 66 2.69 10.85 6.90
C VAL A 66 3.55 11.64 7.89
N ALA A 67 4.19 10.97 8.86
CA ALA A 67 5.08 11.60 9.83
C ALA A 67 6.26 12.30 9.15
N TRP A 68 6.94 11.61 8.21
CA TRP A 68 8.04 12.16 7.43
C TRP A 68 7.60 13.38 6.62
N ALA A 69 6.49 13.28 5.91
CA ALA A 69 5.97 14.39 5.11
C ALA A 69 5.60 15.59 5.99
N ALA A 70 4.89 15.37 7.10
CA ALA A 70 4.55 16.43 8.06
C ALA A 70 5.81 17.14 8.57
N ASN A 71 6.83 16.39 8.97
CA ASN A 71 8.11 16.93 9.42
C ASN A 71 8.77 17.81 8.35
N LYS A 72 8.86 17.33 7.10
CA LYS A 72 9.42 18.10 5.99
C LYS A 72 8.66 19.40 5.71
N LEU A 73 7.34 19.37 5.86
CA LEU A 73 6.45 20.51 5.68
C LEU A 73 6.39 21.43 6.91
N GLY A 74 7.09 21.11 8.02
CA GLY A 74 7.07 21.86 9.25
C GLY A 74 5.72 21.77 9.99
N GLN A 75 4.97 20.72 9.77
CA GLN A 75 3.66 20.45 10.37
C GLN A 75 3.75 19.41 11.48
N LYS A 76 2.68 19.26 12.27
CA LYS A 76 2.57 18.24 13.32
C LYS A 76 1.91 16.97 12.77
N SER A 77 2.22 15.82 13.36
CA SER A 77 1.52 14.56 13.09
C SER A 77 1.25 13.75 14.35
N VAL A 78 0.12 13.05 14.33
CA VAL A 78 -0.32 12.11 15.38
C VAL A 78 -0.68 10.81 14.70
N VAL A 79 -0.09 9.70 15.15
CA VAL A 79 -0.22 8.39 14.51
C VAL A 79 -0.67 7.36 15.55
N LEU A 80 -1.79 6.71 15.29
CA LEU A 80 -2.29 5.60 16.10
C LEU A 80 -1.95 4.27 15.42
N MET A 81 -1.44 3.32 16.17
CA MET A 81 -1.08 1.99 15.68
C MET A 81 -1.97 0.93 16.33
N PRO A 82 -2.42 -0.09 15.58
CA PRO A 82 -3.26 -1.12 16.15
C PRO A 82 -2.47 -2.04 17.09
N LYS A 83 -3.21 -2.74 17.95
CA LYS A 83 -2.71 -3.83 18.79
C LYS A 83 -1.89 -4.83 17.98
N GLY A 84 -0.76 -5.27 18.53
CA GLY A 84 0.15 -6.20 17.88
C GLY A 84 1.20 -5.55 16.97
N SER A 85 1.16 -4.23 16.78
CA SER A 85 2.24 -3.49 16.13
C SER A 85 3.55 -3.64 16.90
N THR A 86 4.69 -3.72 16.17
CA THR A 86 5.99 -3.90 16.82
C THR A 86 6.57 -2.59 17.33
N GLN A 87 7.36 -2.67 18.41
CA GLN A 87 8.08 -1.52 18.95
C GLN A 87 9.04 -0.91 17.91
N THR A 88 9.62 -1.72 17.03
CA THR A 88 10.49 -1.28 15.92
C THR A 88 9.72 -0.36 14.98
N ARG A 89 8.52 -0.72 14.57
CA ARG A 89 7.67 0.11 13.69
C ARG A 89 7.24 1.41 14.39
N LEU A 90 6.84 1.35 15.67
CA LEU A 90 6.55 2.56 16.46
C LEU A 90 7.76 3.48 16.52
N ASN A 91 8.93 2.95 16.83
CA ASN A 91 10.16 3.74 16.91
C ASN A 91 10.53 4.39 15.57
N ASN A 92 10.26 3.73 14.45
CA ASN A 92 10.49 4.30 13.12
C ASN A 92 9.59 5.52 12.86
N ILE A 93 8.35 5.51 13.33
CA ILE A 93 7.43 6.67 13.23
C ILE A 93 7.86 7.80 14.16
N LEU A 94 8.22 7.48 15.41
CA LEU A 94 8.70 8.48 16.38
C LEU A 94 9.96 9.20 15.88
N LYS A 95 10.87 8.51 15.21
CA LYS A 95 12.08 9.11 14.59
C LYS A 95 11.77 10.16 13.53
N GLU A 96 10.63 10.05 12.85
CA GLU A 96 10.17 11.05 11.88
C GLU A 96 9.53 12.28 12.54
N GLY A 97 9.46 12.34 13.89
CA GLY A 97 9.00 13.49 14.64
C GLY A 97 7.50 13.50 14.97
N ALA A 98 6.77 12.44 14.69
CA ALA A 98 5.37 12.30 15.08
C ALA A 98 5.18 12.02 16.56
N LYS A 99 3.97 12.31 17.08
CA LYS A 99 3.45 11.64 18.28
C LYS A 99 2.80 10.34 17.85
N ALA A 100 3.22 9.21 18.41
CA ALA A 100 2.67 7.92 18.01
C ALA A 100 2.48 7.02 19.24
N THR A 101 1.42 6.20 19.21
CA THR A 101 1.05 5.24 20.24
C THR A 101 0.56 3.93 19.64
N ILE A 102 0.77 2.81 20.35
CA ILE A 102 0.12 1.53 20.04
C ILE A 102 -1.11 1.45 20.96
N GLU A 103 -2.27 1.26 20.34
CA GLU A 103 -3.56 1.16 21.02
C GLU A 103 -3.91 -0.32 21.29
N GLU A 104 -4.91 -0.57 22.14
CA GLU A 104 -5.44 -1.91 22.42
C GLU A 104 -6.48 -2.38 21.39
N GLU A 105 -6.72 -1.58 20.36
CA GLU A 105 -7.75 -1.75 19.36
C GLU A 105 -7.18 -2.29 18.03
N ASN A 106 -8.04 -2.83 17.16
CA ASN A 106 -7.68 -3.22 15.81
C ASN A 106 -7.47 -1.99 14.90
N TYR A 107 -7.03 -2.25 13.66
CA TYR A 107 -6.72 -1.18 12.70
C TYR A 107 -7.94 -0.27 12.41
N ASP A 108 -9.10 -0.85 12.15
CA ASP A 108 -10.29 -0.09 11.74
C ASP A 108 -10.80 0.80 12.90
N GLU A 109 -10.72 0.34 14.15
CA GLU A 109 -11.00 1.17 15.34
C GLU A 109 -9.97 2.28 15.53
N CYS A 110 -8.68 2.01 15.29
CA CYS A 110 -7.65 3.06 15.31
C CYS A 110 -7.93 4.16 14.27
N VAL A 111 -8.43 3.79 13.08
CA VAL A 111 -8.86 4.76 12.06
C VAL A 111 -10.00 5.64 12.58
N ARG A 112 -11.02 5.05 13.21
CA ARG A 112 -12.14 5.81 13.82
C ARG A 112 -11.67 6.73 14.93
N MET A 113 -10.77 6.26 15.79
CA MET A 113 -10.17 7.07 16.86
C MET A 113 -9.37 8.25 16.30
N ALA A 114 -8.51 8.02 15.31
CA ALA A 114 -7.70 9.06 14.68
C ALA A 114 -8.59 10.14 14.02
N ASN A 115 -9.67 9.74 13.32
CA ASN A 115 -10.63 10.65 12.73
C ASN A 115 -11.32 11.50 13.79
N ALA A 116 -11.81 10.89 14.86
CA ALA A 116 -12.45 11.61 15.97
C ALA A 116 -11.50 12.59 16.68
N MET A 117 -10.19 12.27 16.73
CA MET A 117 -9.17 13.19 17.26
C MET A 117 -8.93 14.36 16.30
N ALA A 118 -8.88 14.09 14.98
CA ALA A 118 -8.72 15.14 13.98
C ALA A 118 -9.87 16.16 14.03
N GLU A 119 -11.12 15.69 14.11
CA GLU A 119 -12.32 16.53 14.20
C GLU A 119 -12.36 17.43 15.45
N LYS A 120 -11.80 16.98 16.57
CA LYS A 120 -11.75 17.71 17.84
C LYS A 120 -10.53 18.64 17.97
N THR A 121 -9.60 18.57 17.05
CA THR A 121 -8.36 19.34 17.09
C THR A 121 -8.46 20.55 16.15
N GLU A 122 -8.13 21.73 16.64
CA GLU A 122 -8.05 22.93 15.80
C GLU A 122 -7.02 22.69 14.68
N ASN A 123 -7.41 22.92 13.44
CA ASN A 123 -6.63 22.59 12.23
C ASN A 123 -6.16 21.12 12.19
N GLY A 124 -6.97 20.21 12.76
CA GLY A 124 -6.75 18.77 12.64
C GLY A 124 -7.20 18.26 11.28
N VAL A 125 -6.38 17.43 10.64
CA VAL A 125 -6.62 16.89 9.30
C VAL A 125 -6.38 15.39 9.29
N MET A 126 -7.40 14.61 8.94
CA MET A 126 -7.22 13.17 8.73
C MET A 126 -6.51 12.92 7.40
N VAL A 127 -5.45 12.13 7.41
CA VAL A 127 -4.71 11.68 6.21
C VAL A 127 -4.61 10.16 6.24
N GLN A 128 -5.72 9.52 5.86
CA GLN A 128 -5.86 8.07 5.87
C GLN A 128 -5.94 7.51 4.45
N ASP A 129 -5.33 6.36 4.23
CA ASP A 129 -5.26 5.69 2.93
C ASP A 129 -6.44 4.75 2.65
N THR A 130 -7.53 4.88 3.38
CA THR A 130 -8.83 4.26 3.07
C THR A 130 -9.91 5.32 2.96
N ALA A 131 -10.96 5.05 2.17
CA ALA A 131 -12.08 5.96 1.94
C ALA A 131 -13.38 5.36 2.48
N TRP A 132 -14.24 6.27 2.99
CA TRP A 132 -15.62 5.98 3.38
C TRP A 132 -16.53 7.14 2.97
N ASP A 133 -17.83 6.96 3.10
CA ASP A 133 -18.82 7.99 2.75
C ASP A 133 -18.56 9.32 3.48
N GLY A 134 -18.30 10.36 2.71
CA GLY A 134 -17.92 11.70 3.21
C GLY A 134 -16.41 11.91 3.43
N TYR A 135 -15.57 10.90 3.22
CA TYR A 135 -14.12 11.01 3.26
C TYR A 135 -13.48 10.34 2.04
N GLU A 136 -13.54 10.99 0.90
CA GLU A 136 -13.06 10.45 -0.39
C GLU A 136 -11.95 11.30 -1.00
N GLU A 137 -11.90 12.60 -0.76
CA GLU A 137 -10.98 13.52 -1.44
C GLU A 137 -9.51 13.22 -1.12
N ILE A 138 -9.16 13.13 0.15
CA ILE A 138 -7.77 12.83 0.58
C ILE A 138 -7.35 11.41 0.16
N PRO A 139 -8.16 10.37 0.37
CA PRO A 139 -7.85 9.03 -0.16
C PRO A 139 -7.65 9.00 -1.67
N ALA A 140 -8.46 9.73 -2.46
CA ALA A 140 -8.25 9.85 -3.90
C ALA A 140 -6.90 10.48 -4.25
N TRP A 141 -6.46 11.51 -3.52
CA TRP A 141 -5.13 12.10 -3.69
C TRP A 141 -4.01 11.12 -3.30
N ILE A 142 -4.20 10.35 -2.24
CA ILE A 142 -3.24 9.29 -1.85
C ILE A 142 -3.10 8.26 -2.99
N MET A 143 -4.22 7.81 -3.57
CA MET A 143 -4.21 6.90 -4.71
C MET A 143 -3.51 7.51 -5.94
N GLN A 144 -3.73 8.80 -6.22
CA GLN A 144 -3.01 9.52 -7.27
C GLN A 144 -1.48 9.54 -7.01
N GLY A 145 -1.06 9.75 -5.77
CA GLY A 145 0.35 9.66 -5.38
C GLY A 145 0.96 8.28 -5.63
N TYR A 146 0.20 7.21 -5.39
CA TYR A 146 0.62 5.84 -5.71
C TYR A 146 0.73 5.59 -7.23
N GLY A 147 0.00 6.35 -8.04
CA GLY A 147 0.12 6.33 -9.50
C GLY A 147 1.53 6.65 -10.01
N THR A 148 2.33 7.39 -9.25
CA THR A 148 3.75 7.65 -9.56
C THR A 148 4.52 6.36 -9.77
N MET A 149 4.34 5.38 -8.89
CA MET A 149 5.00 4.08 -8.95
C MET A 149 4.61 3.29 -10.21
N ALA A 150 3.32 3.31 -10.56
CA ALA A 150 2.83 2.63 -11.75
C ALA A 150 3.36 3.28 -13.04
N ASN A 151 3.42 4.62 -13.08
CA ASN A 151 3.98 5.36 -14.21
C ASN A 151 5.48 5.09 -14.39
N GLU A 152 6.26 5.15 -13.31
CA GLU A 152 7.70 4.86 -13.37
C GLU A 152 7.96 3.40 -13.81
N ALA A 153 7.14 2.45 -13.33
CA ALA A 153 7.24 1.06 -13.75
C ALA A 153 6.94 0.90 -15.24
N ASP A 154 5.95 1.60 -15.79
CA ASP A 154 5.61 1.59 -17.20
C ASP A 154 6.76 2.16 -18.05
N ASP A 155 7.34 3.30 -17.65
CA ASP A 155 8.49 3.89 -18.31
C ASP A 155 9.70 2.92 -18.32
N GLN A 156 10.02 2.30 -17.19
CA GLN A 156 11.11 1.32 -17.06
C GLN A 156 10.87 0.06 -17.89
N LEU A 157 9.62 -0.40 -18.00
CA LEU A 157 9.27 -1.53 -18.88
C LEU A 157 9.54 -1.18 -20.35
N HIS A 158 9.15 0.02 -20.79
CA HIS A 158 9.44 0.49 -22.16
C HIS A 158 10.95 0.61 -22.43
N GLU A 159 11.72 1.16 -21.50
CA GLU A 159 13.19 1.22 -21.60
C GLU A 159 13.82 -0.17 -21.70
N ALA A 160 13.22 -1.17 -21.02
CA ALA A 160 13.65 -2.57 -21.11
C ALA A 160 13.13 -3.31 -22.36
N GLY A 161 12.44 -2.63 -23.28
CA GLY A 161 11.89 -3.20 -24.51
C GLY A 161 10.60 -4.01 -24.29
N CYS A 162 9.93 -3.82 -23.14
CA CYS A 162 8.63 -4.41 -22.87
C CYS A 162 7.54 -3.37 -23.09
N GLU A 163 6.79 -3.47 -24.18
CA GLU A 163 5.74 -2.51 -24.54
C GLU A 163 4.62 -2.45 -23.49
N ARG A 164 4.34 -3.57 -22.81
CA ARG A 164 3.24 -3.69 -21.86
C ARG A 164 3.41 -4.97 -21.02
N PRO A 165 3.10 -4.94 -19.70
CA PRO A 165 2.95 -6.19 -18.96
C PRO A 165 1.71 -6.95 -19.45
N THR A 166 1.76 -8.27 -19.44
CA THR A 166 0.59 -9.11 -19.71
C THR A 166 -0.26 -9.31 -18.47
N HIS A 167 0.40 -9.32 -17.31
CA HIS A 167 -0.22 -9.51 -16.00
C HIS A 167 0.38 -8.55 -14.99
N VAL A 168 -0.43 -8.12 -14.03
CA VAL A 168 0.00 -7.38 -12.84
C VAL A 168 -0.51 -8.13 -11.62
N PHE A 169 0.39 -8.58 -10.75
CA PHE A 169 0.04 -9.11 -9.43
C PHE A 169 0.28 -8.03 -8.38
N ILE A 170 -0.76 -7.67 -7.65
CA ILE A 170 -0.72 -6.54 -6.71
C ILE A 170 -1.36 -6.91 -5.37
N GLN A 171 -0.69 -6.58 -4.30
CA GLN A 171 -1.21 -6.79 -2.95
C GLN A 171 -2.24 -5.73 -2.57
N ALA A 172 -3.19 -6.11 -1.73
CA ALA A 172 -4.21 -5.22 -1.20
C ALA A 172 -4.50 -5.49 0.28
N GLY A 173 -4.50 -4.43 1.08
CA GLY A 173 -5.23 -4.33 2.34
C GLY A 173 -6.60 -3.71 2.04
N VAL A 174 -6.80 -2.42 2.35
CA VAL A 174 -8.03 -1.68 1.99
C VAL A 174 -8.26 -1.54 0.47
N GLY A 175 -7.26 -1.78 -0.36
CA GLY A 175 -7.34 -1.74 -1.82
C GLY A 175 -6.80 -0.48 -2.50
N SER A 176 -6.40 0.57 -1.76
CA SER A 176 -5.98 1.86 -2.34
C SER A 176 -4.83 1.75 -3.34
N LEU A 177 -3.80 0.95 -3.02
CA LEU A 177 -2.70 0.68 -3.93
C LEU A 177 -3.18 -0.08 -5.17
N ALA A 178 -3.93 -1.17 -4.96
CA ALA A 178 -4.42 -2.00 -6.05
C ALA A 178 -5.35 -1.21 -6.98
N GLY A 179 -6.24 -0.38 -6.42
CA GLY A 179 -7.12 0.51 -7.19
C GLY A 179 -6.35 1.56 -7.99
N ALA A 180 -5.30 2.15 -7.42
CA ALA A 180 -4.44 3.10 -8.12
C ALA A 180 -3.70 2.46 -9.31
N VAL A 181 -3.10 1.29 -9.10
CA VAL A 181 -2.38 0.54 -10.15
C VAL A 181 -3.34 0.05 -11.23
N GLN A 182 -4.49 -0.52 -10.84
CA GLN A 182 -5.53 -0.94 -11.80
C GLN A 182 -6.03 0.25 -12.63
N GLY A 183 -6.35 1.37 -11.99
CA GLY A 183 -6.81 2.57 -12.68
C GLY A 183 -5.77 3.12 -13.65
N PHE A 184 -4.50 3.11 -13.26
CA PHE A 184 -3.40 3.53 -14.14
C PHE A 184 -3.33 2.66 -15.39
N PHE A 185 -3.22 1.34 -15.26
CA PHE A 185 -3.06 0.44 -16.41
C PHE A 185 -4.31 0.34 -17.28
N ALA A 186 -5.51 0.46 -16.72
CA ALA A 186 -6.75 0.52 -17.49
C ALA A 186 -6.80 1.78 -18.38
N ASN A 187 -6.34 2.93 -17.88
CA ASN A 187 -6.27 4.16 -18.67
C ASN A 187 -5.10 4.16 -19.65
N ARG A 188 -3.98 3.57 -19.27
CA ARG A 188 -2.76 3.52 -20.11
C ARG A 188 -2.93 2.61 -21.31
N TYR A 189 -3.67 1.50 -21.16
CA TYR A 189 -3.88 0.47 -22.18
C TYR A 189 -5.36 0.13 -22.36
N PRO A 190 -6.21 1.09 -22.78
CA PRO A 190 -7.67 0.92 -22.76
C PRO A 190 -8.16 -0.22 -23.66
N GLU A 191 -7.49 -0.45 -24.81
CA GLU A 191 -7.86 -1.49 -25.78
C GLU A 191 -7.37 -2.89 -25.36
N ASN A 192 -6.31 -2.97 -24.56
CA ASN A 192 -5.70 -4.24 -24.16
C ASN A 192 -4.99 -4.11 -22.80
N PRO A 193 -5.72 -3.89 -21.71
CA PRO A 193 -5.14 -3.79 -20.39
C PRO A 193 -4.48 -5.11 -19.95
N PRO A 194 -3.46 -5.06 -19.07
CA PRO A 194 -2.96 -6.29 -18.46
C PRO A 194 -4.04 -6.94 -17.61
N LYS A 195 -3.99 -8.26 -17.45
CA LYS A 195 -4.79 -8.97 -16.45
C LYS A 195 -4.28 -8.62 -15.06
N VAL A 196 -5.18 -8.22 -14.16
CA VAL A 196 -4.80 -7.86 -12.79
C VAL A 196 -5.27 -8.91 -11.80
N VAL A 197 -4.33 -9.36 -10.98
CA VAL A 197 -4.56 -10.31 -9.90
C VAL A 197 -4.32 -9.58 -8.56
N VAL A 198 -5.37 -9.42 -7.78
CA VAL A 198 -5.30 -8.83 -6.43
C VAL A 198 -5.02 -9.93 -5.42
N VAL A 199 -4.01 -9.73 -4.58
CA VAL A 199 -3.58 -10.68 -3.55
C VAL A 199 -3.79 -10.06 -2.17
N GLU A 200 -4.55 -10.74 -1.32
CA GLU A 200 -4.88 -10.33 0.04
C GLU A 200 -4.39 -11.34 1.07
N ALA A 201 -4.17 -10.91 2.31
CA ALA A 201 -3.95 -11.80 3.43
C ALA A 201 -5.25 -12.56 3.77
N ALA A 202 -5.22 -13.89 3.83
CA ALA A 202 -6.40 -14.72 4.03
C ALA A 202 -7.26 -14.33 5.27
N PRO A 203 -6.67 -13.94 6.42
CA PRO A 203 -7.46 -13.51 7.58
C PRO A 203 -8.15 -12.15 7.43
N ALA A 204 -7.82 -11.37 6.39
CA ALA A 204 -8.31 -10.00 6.18
C ALA A 204 -8.84 -9.76 4.74
N ALA A 205 -9.17 -10.82 3.99
CA ALA A 205 -9.47 -10.78 2.56
C ALA A 205 -10.88 -10.20 2.29
N CYS A 206 -11.06 -8.90 2.51
CA CYS A 206 -12.35 -8.22 2.38
C CYS A 206 -12.78 -8.00 0.93
N LEU A 207 -11.83 -7.70 0.02
CA LEU A 207 -12.10 -7.55 -1.42
C LEU A 207 -12.47 -8.91 -2.06
N TYR A 208 -11.70 -9.97 -1.73
CA TYR A 208 -12.02 -11.34 -2.15
C TYR A 208 -13.44 -11.75 -1.70
N LYS A 209 -13.79 -11.47 -0.44
CA LYS A 209 -15.11 -11.73 0.12
C LYS A 209 -16.21 -10.97 -0.66
N GLY A 210 -15.96 -9.72 -1.03
CA GLY A 210 -16.83 -8.91 -1.87
C GLY A 210 -16.99 -9.50 -3.27
N ALA A 211 -15.88 -9.90 -3.91
CA ALA A 211 -15.89 -10.51 -5.24
C ALA A 211 -16.65 -11.85 -5.27
N CYS A 212 -16.49 -12.69 -4.22
CA CYS A 212 -17.23 -13.95 -4.09
C CYS A 212 -18.75 -13.76 -3.97
N ALA A 213 -19.20 -12.65 -3.40
CA ALA A 213 -20.63 -12.37 -3.23
C ALA A 213 -21.34 -12.03 -4.56
N LYS A 214 -20.61 -11.56 -5.57
CA LYS A 214 -21.09 -11.25 -6.93
C LYS A 214 -22.25 -10.25 -7.02
N ASP A 215 -22.50 -9.49 -5.98
CA ASP A 215 -23.54 -8.45 -5.93
C ASP A 215 -22.99 -7.02 -5.98
N GLY A 216 -21.65 -6.90 -6.04
CA GLY A 216 -20.92 -5.62 -6.11
C GLY A 216 -20.89 -4.83 -4.79
N ALA A 217 -21.50 -5.35 -3.73
CA ALA A 217 -21.51 -4.67 -2.44
C ALA A 217 -20.20 -4.91 -1.66
N ILE A 218 -19.82 -3.93 -0.87
CA ILE A 218 -18.69 -4.02 0.07
C ILE A 218 -18.94 -5.14 1.08
N ARG A 219 -17.89 -5.86 1.43
CA ARG A 219 -17.88 -6.84 2.51
C ARG A 219 -16.80 -6.50 3.51
N ILE A 220 -17.17 -6.54 4.78
CA ILE A 220 -16.24 -6.31 5.89
C ILE A 220 -15.78 -7.65 6.44
N VAL A 221 -14.52 -7.72 6.85
CA VAL A 221 -13.94 -8.82 7.64
C VAL A 221 -13.65 -8.28 9.02
N ASP A 222 -14.29 -8.88 10.01
CA ASP A 222 -14.13 -8.51 11.42
C ASP A 222 -13.12 -9.42 12.14
N GLY A 223 -12.62 -8.97 13.28
CA GLY A 223 -11.75 -9.73 14.18
C GLY A 223 -10.32 -9.20 14.24
N ASP A 224 -9.43 -10.01 14.80
CA ASP A 224 -8.02 -9.60 15.03
C ASP A 224 -7.17 -9.59 13.76
N MET A 225 -7.63 -10.24 12.69
CA MET A 225 -6.97 -10.31 11.36
C MET A 225 -5.47 -10.60 11.45
N VAL A 226 -5.10 -11.57 12.31
CA VAL A 226 -3.69 -11.89 12.60
C VAL A 226 -3.01 -12.47 11.37
N THR A 227 -1.99 -11.80 10.88
CA THR A 227 -1.16 -12.18 9.72
C THR A 227 0.23 -11.57 9.83
N ILE A 228 1.22 -12.21 9.20
CA ILE A 228 2.55 -11.61 9.04
C ILE A 228 2.52 -10.41 8.07
N MET A 229 1.58 -10.40 7.13
CA MET A 229 1.40 -9.33 6.15
C MET A 229 0.68 -8.12 6.79
N ALA A 230 1.33 -7.47 7.76
CA ALA A 230 0.72 -6.43 8.59
C ALA A 230 0.12 -5.27 7.76
N GLY A 231 0.76 -4.89 6.64
CA GLY A 231 0.23 -3.87 5.73
C GLY A 231 -1.03 -4.28 4.95
N LEU A 232 -1.45 -5.55 5.06
CA LEU A 232 -2.66 -6.09 4.44
C LEU A 232 -3.74 -6.48 5.47
N ALA A 233 -3.48 -6.31 6.77
CA ALA A 233 -4.38 -6.66 7.87
C ALA A 233 -5.49 -5.60 8.05
N CYS A 234 -6.34 -5.42 7.06
CA CYS A 234 -7.37 -4.39 6.99
C CYS A 234 -8.71 -5.04 6.59
N GLY A 235 -9.74 -4.87 7.42
CA GLY A 235 -11.04 -5.53 7.21
C GLY A 235 -12.06 -4.73 6.41
N GLU A 236 -11.89 -3.40 6.31
CA GLU A 236 -12.83 -2.50 5.64
C GLU A 236 -12.27 -1.99 4.31
N PRO A 237 -12.91 -2.31 3.16
CA PRO A 237 -12.43 -1.85 1.85
C PRO A 237 -12.52 -0.33 1.68
N ASN A 238 -11.54 0.25 1.00
CA ASN A 238 -11.65 1.59 0.46
C ASN A 238 -12.76 1.64 -0.60
N THR A 239 -13.77 2.50 -0.41
CA THR A 239 -14.97 2.58 -1.26
C THR A 239 -14.63 2.95 -2.71
N ILE A 240 -13.70 3.90 -2.92
CA ILE A 240 -13.24 4.31 -4.26
C ILE A 240 -12.53 3.15 -4.96
N SER A 241 -11.63 2.48 -4.25
CA SER A 241 -10.89 1.35 -4.80
C SER A 241 -11.79 0.19 -5.15
N TRP A 242 -12.78 -0.11 -4.30
CA TRP A 242 -13.72 -1.19 -4.57
C TRP A 242 -14.49 -0.97 -5.87
N ASP A 243 -14.93 0.27 -6.13
CA ASP A 243 -15.61 0.60 -7.38
C ASP A 243 -14.73 0.38 -8.62
N ILE A 244 -13.44 0.64 -8.51
CA ILE A 244 -12.48 0.34 -9.59
C ILE A 244 -12.26 -1.18 -9.68
N LEU A 245 -11.90 -1.82 -8.57
CA LEU A 245 -11.44 -3.21 -8.57
C LEU A 245 -12.54 -4.20 -8.95
N LYS A 246 -13.77 -4.04 -8.44
CA LYS A 246 -14.89 -4.94 -8.76
C LYS A 246 -15.25 -4.96 -10.24
N ASN A 247 -14.92 -3.89 -11.00
CA ASN A 247 -15.27 -3.75 -12.41
C ASN A 247 -14.12 -4.12 -13.36
N HIS A 248 -12.88 -4.16 -12.89
CA HIS A 248 -11.70 -4.26 -13.75
C HIS A 248 -10.70 -5.36 -13.39
N VAL A 249 -10.77 -5.93 -12.18
CA VAL A 249 -9.85 -6.98 -11.75
C VAL A 249 -10.29 -8.35 -12.29
N ASP A 250 -9.34 -9.11 -12.81
CA ASP A 250 -9.58 -10.45 -13.34
C ASP A 250 -9.73 -11.49 -12.24
N THR A 251 -8.91 -11.39 -11.18
CA THR A 251 -8.88 -12.42 -10.13
C THR A 251 -8.51 -11.83 -8.78
N PHE A 252 -9.24 -12.23 -7.74
CA PHE A 252 -8.92 -11.95 -6.34
C PHE A 252 -8.46 -13.25 -5.67
N ILE A 253 -7.36 -13.18 -4.91
CA ILE A 253 -6.77 -14.34 -4.23
C ILE A 253 -6.56 -13.99 -2.76
N ALA A 254 -7.07 -14.84 -1.86
CA ALA A 254 -6.76 -14.83 -0.44
C ALA A 254 -5.60 -15.79 -0.17
N THR A 255 -4.45 -15.27 0.28
CA THR A 255 -3.22 -16.06 0.43
C THR A 255 -2.82 -16.21 1.90
N PRO A 256 -2.39 -17.40 2.35
CA PRO A 256 -1.91 -17.62 3.71
C PRO A 256 -0.47 -17.11 3.90
N ASP A 257 -0.09 -16.90 5.15
CA ASP A 257 1.19 -16.32 5.56
C ASP A 257 2.42 -17.05 4.99
N TRP A 258 2.39 -18.40 4.95
CA TRP A 258 3.50 -19.18 4.44
C TRP A 258 3.83 -18.88 2.96
N VAL A 259 2.85 -18.42 2.18
CA VAL A 259 3.06 -18.03 0.77
C VAL A 259 3.85 -16.73 0.69
N ALA A 260 3.51 -15.74 1.50
CA ALA A 260 4.30 -14.51 1.61
C ALA A 260 5.73 -14.81 2.08
N ALA A 261 5.88 -15.63 3.12
CA ALA A 261 7.17 -16.06 3.63
C ALA A 261 8.00 -16.84 2.58
N LYS A 262 7.35 -17.69 1.76
CA LYS A 262 8.00 -18.35 0.61
C LYS A 262 8.49 -17.30 -0.39
N GLY A 263 7.67 -16.31 -0.72
CA GLY A 263 8.05 -15.21 -1.61
C GLY A 263 9.27 -14.44 -1.10
N MET A 264 9.31 -14.08 0.19
CA MET A 264 10.44 -13.41 0.83
C MET A 264 11.74 -14.21 0.66
N ARG A 265 11.69 -15.52 0.97
CA ARG A 265 12.87 -16.40 0.84
C ARG A 265 13.35 -16.55 -0.60
N MET A 266 12.42 -16.69 -1.57
CA MET A 266 12.77 -16.82 -2.98
C MET A 266 13.40 -15.53 -3.53
N LEU A 267 12.85 -14.36 -3.15
CA LEU A 267 13.39 -13.06 -3.54
C LEU A 267 14.77 -12.80 -2.92
N ALA A 268 14.99 -13.22 -1.70
CA ALA A 268 16.29 -13.07 -1.00
C ALA A 268 17.37 -14.03 -1.55
N ALA A 269 16.98 -15.16 -2.12
CA ALA A 269 17.89 -16.19 -2.65
C ALA A 269 17.44 -16.64 -4.05
N PRO A 270 17.52 -15.75 -5.06
CA PRO A 270 17.09 -16.05 -6.42
C PRO A 270 17.99 -17.07 -7.12
N PHE A 271 17.56 -17.54 -8.29
CA PHE A 271 18.40 -18.37 -9.16
C PHE A 271 19.61 -17.57 -9.68
N LYS A 272 20.64 -18.31 -10.06
CA LYS A 272 21.88 -17.72 -10.61
C LYS A 272 21.56 -16.85 -11.85
N GLY A 273 21.91 -15.58 -11.77
CA GLY A 273 21.70 -14.59 -12.82
C GLY A 273 20.70 -13.50 -12.45
N ASP A 274 19.80 -13.81 -11.50
CA ASP A 274 18.85 -12.83 -10.99
C ASP A 274 19.42 -12.04 -9.82
N GLN A 275 18.96 -10.81 -9.64
CA GLN A 275 19.35 -9.98 -8.51
C GLN A 275 18.49 -10.31 -7.29
N PRO A 276 19.08 -10.42 -6.09
CA PRO A 276 18.29 -10.57 -4.87
C PRO A 276 17.50 -9.29 -4.57
N VAL A 277 16.28 -9.47 -4.07
CA VAL A 277 15.40 -8.39 -3.65
C VAL A 277 15.04 -8.59 -2.17
N THR A 278 15.33 -7.60 -1.34
CA THR A 278 14.86 -7.56 0.05
C THR A 278 13.43 -7.05 0.06
N SER A 279 12.46 -7.97 0.12
CA SER A 279 11.04 -7.64 0.15
C SER A 279 10.41 -8.08 1.47
N GLY A 280 9.70 -7.18 2.12
CA GLY A 280 8.94 -7.48 3.32
C GLY A 280 7.70 -8.34 3.02
N GLU A 281 6.98 -8.68 4.08
CA GLU A 281 5.92 -9.70 4.05
C GLU A 281 4.81 -9.34 3.06
N SER A 282 4.30 -8.10 3.12
CA SER A 282 3.23 -7.64 2.23
C SER A 282 3.72 -7.49 0.78
N GLY A 283 4.96 -6.99 0.60
CA GLY A 283 5.57 -6.79 -0.72
C GLY A 283 5.86 -8.11 -1.45
N ALA A 284 6.19 -9.17 -0.71
CA ALA A 284 6.55 -10.47 -1.26
C ALA A 284 5.33 -11.38 -1.54
N ALA A 285 4.17 -11.09 -0.98
CA ALA A 285 2.97 -11.93 -1.12
C ALA A 285 2.54 -12.16 -2.57
N PRO A 286 2.52 -11.15 -3.47
CA PRO A 286 2.19 -11.38 -4.88
C PRO A 286 3.17 -12.31 -5.58
N PHE A 287 4.47 -12.17 -5.31
CA PHE A 287 5.48 -13.04 -5.89
C PHE A 287 5.37 -14.48 -5.37
N GLY A 288 5.17 -14.66 -4.06
CA GLY A 288 4.93 -15.98 -3.48
C GLY A 288 3.70 -16.66 -4.07
N THR A 289 2.61 -15.90 -4.27
CA THR A 289 1.37 -16.38 -4.90
C THR A 289 1.62 -16.80 -6.35
N LEU A 290 2.28 -15.97 -7.14
CA LEU A 290 2.66 -16.30 -8.51
C LEU A 290 3.52 -17.57 -8.55
N ALA A 291 4.53 -17.67 -7.69
CA ALA A 291 5.40 -18.84 -7.60
C ALA A 291 4.62 -20.13 -7.31
N CYS A 292 3.64 -20.08 -6.40
CA CYS A 292 2.76 -21.21 -6.13
C CYS A 292 1.91 -21.58 -7.36
N ILE A 293 1.29 -20.60 -8.02
CA ILE A 293 0.48 -20.82 -9.23
C ILE A 293 1.32 -21.50 -10.34
N MET A 294 2.56 -21.07 -10.49
CA MET A 294 3.43 -21.60 -11.55
C MET A 294 4.03 -22.97 -11.25
N THR A 295 4.22 -23.34 -9.99
CA THR A 295 4.99 -24.54 -9.60
C THR A 295 4.16 -25.66 -8.97
N MET A 296 2.96 -25.38 -8.48
CA MET A 296 2.13 -26.38 -7.79
C MET A 296 1.02 -26.88 -8.73
N ASP A 297 0.90 -28.19 -8.88
CA ASP A 297 -0.06 -28.81 -9.80
C ASP A 297 -1.52 -28.51 -9.46
N GLU A 298 -1.82 -28.34 -8.19
CA GLU A 298 -3.17 -28.00 -7.72
C GLU A 298 -3.67 -26.64 -8.26
N TYR A 299 -2.77 -25.73 -8.60
CA TYR A 299 -3.11 -24.42 -9.19
C TYR A 299 -3.06 -24.38 -10.71
N LYS A 300 -2.85 -25.52 -11.38
CA LYS A 300 -2.87 -25.61 -12.84
C LYS A 300 -4.15 -25.02 -13.46
N PRO A 301 -5.37 -25.29 -12.95
CA PRO A 301 -6.58 -24.68 -13.50
C PRO A 301 -6.59 -23.14 -13.39
N LEU A 302 -6.06 -22.57 -12.30
CA LEU A 302 -5.94 -21.12 -12.12
C LEU A 302 -4.89 -20.53 -13.08
N ARG A 303 -3.74 -21.20 -13.25
CA ARG A 303 -2.72 -20.81 -14.24
C ARG A 303 -3.26 -20.76 -15.65
N GLU A 304 -4.04 -21.78 -16.04
CA GLU A 304 -4.70 -21.85 -17.36
C GLU A 304 -5.77 -20.74 -17.50
N HIS A 305 -6.57 -20.49 -16.47
CA HIS A 305 -7.57 -19.42 -16.45
C HIS A 305 -6.93 -18.05 -16.65
N LEU A 306 -5.84 -17.78 -15.95
CA LEU A 306 -5.07 -16.54 -16.10
C LEU A 306 -4.35 -16.46 -17.46
N GLY A 307 -4.09 -17.58 -18.12
CA GLY A 307 -3.31 -17.66 -19.37
C GLY A 307 -1.83 -17.40 -19.14
N LEU A 308 -1.31 -17.80 -17.97
CA LEU A 308 0.11 -17.70 -17.65
C LEU A 308 0.90 -18.77 -18.37
N ASP A 309 1.87 -18.35 -19.19
CA ASP A 309 2.76 -19.19 -20.00
C ASP A 309 4.18 -18.59 -20.07
N GLU A 310 5.04 -19.18 -20.90
CA GLU A 310 6.42 -18.75 -21.10
C GLU A 310 6.56 -17.36 -21.78
N ASN A 311 5.51 -16.83 -22.38
CA ASN A 311 5.49 -15.51 -23.01
C ASN A 311 4.93 -14.43 -22.06
N SER A 312 4.45 -14.82 -20.89
CA SER A 312 3.87 -13.90 -19.92
C SER A 312 4.92 -12.95 -19.37
N LYS A 313 4.58 -11.65 -19.37
CA LYS A 313 5.36 -10.58 -18.75
C LYS A 313 4.61 -10.10 -17.53
N VAL A 314 5.06 -10.52 -16.35
CA VAL A 314 4.37 -10.29 -15.08
C VAL A 314 5.04 -9.15 -14.33
N LEU A 315 4.28 -8.09 -14.06
CA LEU A 315 4.72 -6.97 -13.22
C LEU A 315 4.29 -7.23 -11.78
N LEU A 316 5.24 -7.04 -10.87
CA LEU A 316 5.04 -7.08 -9.42
C LEU A 316 5.72 -5.88 -8.78
N PHE A 317 5.17 -5.43 -7.64
CA PHE A 317 5.72 -4.33 -6.86
C PHE A 317 6.19 -4.84 -5.49
N SER A 318 7.49 -4.85 -5.27
CA SER A 318 8.08 -5.02 -3.93
C SER A 318 7.96 -3.69 -3.19
N THR A 319 6.89 -3.52 -2.46
CA THR A 319 6.45 -2.23 -1.91
C THR A 319 7.12 -1.85 -0.60
N GLU A 320 7.82 -2.77 0.02
CA GLU A 320 8.57 -2.58 1.26
C GLU A 320 9.77 -3.52 1.34
N GLY A 321 10.80 -3.08 2.04
CA GLY A 321 11.93 -3.92 2.41
C GLY A 321 11.75 -4.52 3.81
N ASP A 322 12.85 -4.75 4.50
CA ASP A 322 12.92 -5.25 5.87
C ASP A 322 12.55 -4.17 6.91
N THR A 323 11.32 -3.68 6.87
CA THR A 323 10.84 -2.61 7.77
C THR A 323 10.86 -3.01 9.25
N ASP A 324 10.86 -4.32 9.52
CA ASP A 324 11.15 -4.96 10.80
C ASP A 324 12.26 -6.02 10.59
N PRO A 325 13.54 -5.65 10.77
CA PRO A 325 14.67 -6.51 10.45
C PRO A 325 14.71 -7.81 11.25
N ASP A 326 14.25 -7.81 12.50
CA ASP A 326 14.22 -9.01 13.34
C ASP A 326 13.20 -10.02 12.81
N ARG A 327 12.04 -9.52 12.39
CA ARG A 327 11.01 -10.36 11.77
C ARG A 327 11.45 -10.87 10.41
N TYR A 328 12.03 -10.01 9.57
CA TYR A 328 12.61 -10.42 8.29
C TYR A 328 13.63 -11.54 8.46
N LYS A 329 14.56 -11.39 9.40
CA LYS A 329 15.55 -12.42 9.74
C LYS A 329 14.87 -13.72 10.18
N SER A 330 13.90 -13.64 11.07
CA SER A 330 13.14 -14.80 11.57
C SER A 330 12.49 -15.61 10.43
N ILE A 331 11.93 -14.93 9.44
CA ILE A 331 11.28 -15.58 8.29
C ILE A 331 12.31 -16.12 7.29
N VAL A 332 13.26 -15.29 6.88
CA VAL A 332 14.15 -15.61 5.76
C VAL A 332 15.30 -16.53 6.21
N TRP A 333 15.93 -16.25 7.35
CA TRP A 333 17.11 -16.99 7.83
C TRP A 333 16.76 -18.15 8.75
N ASP A 334 15.86 -17.90 9.71
CA ASP A 334 15.52 -18.93 10.71
C ASP A 334 14.42 -19.87 10.18
N GLY A 335 13.76 -19.49 9.07
CA GLY A 335 12.80 -20.34 8.35
C GLY A 335 11.44 -20.46 9.05
N ASN A 336 11.03 -19.48 9.83
CA ASN A 336 9.69 -19.43 10.40
C ASN A 336 8.62 -19.19 9.32
N GLU A 337 7.36 -19.46 9.61
CA GLU A 337 6.23 -19.35 8.67
C GLU A 337 6.40 -20.28 7.44
N ARG A 338 6.46 -21.60 7.71
CA ARG A 338 6.60 -22.66 6.68
C ARG A 338 5.26 -23.23 6.25
#